data_5d954bc52a96783af110037d67efcbd1
#
_entry.id   5d954bc52a96783af110037d67efcbd1
#
_cell.length_a   1.000
_cell.length_b   1.000
_cell.length_c   1.000
_cell.angle_alpha   90.00
_cell.angle_beta   90.00
_cell.angle_gamma   90.00
#
_symmetry.space_group_name_H-M   'P 1'
#
loop_
_entity.id
_entity.type
_entity.pdbx_description
1 polymer ?
#
loop_
_entity_poly.entity_id
_entity_poly.type
_entity_poly.pdbx_seq_one_letter_code
_entity_poly.pdbx_strand_id
1 'polypeptide(L)'
;MEEITLEIPSAVNEPIQDYTPGSPESISLKSKLAEMENESYDIPIIIGGKEIFTGNKEQCRKPHDHQDILADYHKAGAEEVHQAIDTALEAWHSWSNTPLRERTIIFRRAAELLAGPWRDTINAATMLSQSKNVFQAEIDAACELIDFFNFNCQFAEEICNNQPLISPEGVHNSLEYRALEGFVFAVSPFNFTSIAGNLPSAPALMGNVALWKPASSSVYSGYFIMKLLQEAGLPDGVINFLPGSGGEVGNPVMDSPHLAGIHFTGSTAVFQGMWKRIGDNISTYHTYPRIVGETGGKDFILAHESADSAALATAMVRGAFEYQGQKCSAASRCYIPESLWDDVKEKYLSQVADIKMGDVIDFSNFMNAVIDEASFDNISSYIDYAKNSSEAEIISGGGYDKTKGYFIEPTTILTTNAYFKTMEEEIFGPVLTIYLYNESWDDICAIVDVTSPYSLTGAIFAKDKKAVDSGKKMLSQSAGNFYINDKPSGAVVGQQPFGGSRASGTNDKAGSPLNLYRWVSLRTVKETFDPPTDYRYPFMGEN
;
A
#
# COMPACT_ATOMS: atom_id res chain seq x y z
N MET A 1 -31.16 -27.76 14.17
CA MET A 1 -30.64 -26.53 14.74
C MET A 1 -30.76 -25.47 13.66
N GLU A 2 -31.61 -24.47 13.85
CA GLU A 2 -31.66 -23.33 12.94
C GLU A 2 -30.25 -22.69 12.92
N GLU A 3 -29.58 -22.69 11.77
CA GLU A 3 -28.43 -21.85 11.55
C GLU A 3 -28.90 -20.41 11.69
N ILE A 4 -28.53 -19.77 12.79
CA ILE A 4 -28.67 -18.34 12.93
C ILE A 4 -27.65 -17.75 11.93
N THR A 5 -28.12 -17.44 10.74
CA THR A 5 -27.40 -16.63 9.77
C THR A 5 -27.30 -15.23 10.38
N LEU A 6 -26.22 -14.95 11.10
CA LEU A 6 -25.93 -13.56 11.48
C LEU A 6 -25.51 -12.86 10.19
N GLU A 7 -26.39 -12.03 9.67
CA GLU A 7 -26.04 -11.09 8.61
C GLU A 7 -24.93 -10.18 9.14
N ILE A 8 -23.74 -10.28 8.57
CA ILE A 8 -22.67 -9.33 8.86
C ILE A 8 -23.05 -8.02 8.17
N PRO A 9 -23.02 -6.88 8.87
CA PRO A 9 -23.35 -5.60 8.26
C PRO A 9 -22.45 -5.32 7.06
N SER A 10 -23.03 -4.83 5.96
CA SER A 10 -22.26 -4.39 4.80
C SER A 10 -21.22 -3.36 5.23
N ALA A 11 -20.00 -3.49 4.72
CA ALA A 11 -18.94 -2.54 4.98
C ALA A 11 -19.29 -1.18 4.33
N VAL A 12 -18.95 -0.13 5.04
CA VAL A 12 -19.06 1.26 4.58
C VAL A 12 -17.73 1.95 4.85
N ASN A 13 -17.35 2.92 4.01
CA ASN A 13 -16.12 3.65 4.23
C ASN A 13 -16.19 4.49 5.49
N GLU A 14 -15.09 4.50 6.24
CA GLU A 14 -14.95 5.30 7.45
C GLU A 14 -15.03 6.79 7.13
N PRO A 15 -15.85 7.58 7.85
CA PRO A 15 -15.92 9.02 7.67
C PRO A 15 -14.57 9.70 7.99
N ILE A 16 -14.10 10.52 7.05
CA ILE A 16 -12.89 11.32 7.23
C ILE A 16 -13.20 12.47 8.20
N GLN A 17 -12.35 12.68 9.20
CA GLN A 17 -12.42 13.83 10.10
C GLN A 17 -11.70 15.03 9.48
N ASP A 18 -12.30 16.22 9.59
CA ASP A 18 -11.81 17.43 8.91
C ASP A 18 -10.69 18.16 9.68
N TYR A 19 -10.55 17.92 10.97
CA TYR A 19 -9.56 18.58 11.85
C TYR A 19 -9.56 20.10 11.74
N THR A 20 -10.74 20.69 11.57
CA THR A 20 -10.87 22.16 11.47
C THR A 20 -10.32 22.84 12.72
N PRO A 21 -9.75 24.06 12.60
CA PRO A 21 -9.16 24.75 13.74
C PRO A 21 -10.14 24.88 14.91
N GLY A 22 -9.76 24.33 16.08
CA GLY A 22 -10.56 24.37 17.31
C GLY A 22 -11.63 23.28 17.42
N SER A 23 -11.75 22.39 16.48
CA SER A 23 -12.64 21.23 16.59
C SER A 23 -12.15 20.22 17.65
N PRO A 24 -13.04 19.42 18.23
CA PRO A 24 -12.68 18.42 19.24
C PRO A 24 -11.58 17.45 18.77
N GLU A 25 -11.69 16.94 17.54
CA GLU A 25 -10.71 16.03 16.93
C GLU A 25 -9.36 16.70 16.74
N SER A 26 -9.32 17.98 16.34
CA SER A 26 -8.07 18.75 16.20
C SER A 26 -7.38 18.96 17.55
N ILE A 27 -8.16 19.25 18.60
CA ILE A 27 -7.63 19.43 19.97
C ILE A 27 -7.12 18.09 20.50
N SER A 28 -7.87 17.01 20.33
CA SER A 28 -7.52 15.67 20.79
C SER A 28 -6.22 15.17 20.15
N LEU A 29 -6.11 15.24 18.81
CA LEU A 29 -4.91 14.80 18.11
C LEU A 29 -3.68 15.64 18.47
N LYS A 30 -3.82 16.97 18.63
CA LYS A 30 -2.71 17.82 19.10
C LYS A 30 -2.25 17.45 20.50
N SER A 31 -3.17 17.10 21.40
CA SER A 31 -2.82 16.61 22.72
C SER A 31 -2.07 15.28 22.67
N LYS A 32 -2.50 14.35 21.78
CA LYS A 32 -1.83 13.08 21.58
C LYS A 32 -0.44 13.25 20.96
N LEU A 33 -0.28 14.13 19.99
CA LEU A 33 1.04 14.48 19.43
C LEU A 33 1.99 14.95 20.53
N ALA A 34 1.55 15.90 21.36
CA ALA A 34 2.37 16.42 22.46
C ALA A 34 2.69 15.37 23.53
N GLU A 35 1.78 14.43 23.81
CA GLU A 35 2.02 13.28 24.69
C GLU A 35 3.12 12.39 24.11
N MET A 36 2.97 11.95 22.86
CA MET A 36 3.88 11.01 22.21
C MET A 36 5.26 11.61 21.91
N GLU A 37 5.36 12.94 21.71
CA GLU A 37 6.64 13.64 21.58
C GLU A 37 7.47 13.64 22.88
N ASN A 38 6.80 13.58 24.03
CA ASN A 38 7.46 13.58 25.33
C ASN A 38 7.71 12.17 25.89
N GLU A 39 7.27 11.13 25.19
CA GLU A 39 7.52 9.74 25.55
C GLU A 39 8.69 9.15 24.76
N SER A 40 9.45 8.28 25.39
CA SER A 40 10.50 7.50 24.73
C SER A 40 10.13 6.04 24.76
N TYR A 41 10.12 5.39 23.61
CA TYR A 41 9.75 3.99 23.45
C TYR A 41 10.99 3.14 23.20
N ASP A 42 11.03 1.95 23.82
CA ASP A 42 12.00 0.88 23.52
C ASP A 42 11.22 -0.26 22.86
N ILE A 43 11.18 -0.26 21.52
CA ILE A 43 10.31 -1.12 20.73
C ILE A 43 10.90 -2.51 20.60
N PRO A 44 10.23 -3.56 21.13
CA PRO A 44 10.69 -4.94 21.02
C PRO A 44 10.38 -5.57 19.66
N ILE A 45 11.00 -6.68 19.38
CA ILE A 45 10.50 -7.70 18.47
C ILE A 45 9.32 -8.39 19.17
N ILE A 46 8.25 -8.76 18.46
CA ILE A 46 7.11 -9.48 19.05
C ILE A 46 6.95 -10.82 18.35
N ILE A 47 7.24 -11.91 19.08
CA ILE A 47 7.11 -13.30 18.59
C ILE A 47 6.23 -14.08 19.55
N GLY A 48 5.17 -14.69 19.05
CA GLY A 48 4.23 -15.46 19.88
C GLY A 48 3.64 -14.63 21.01
N GLY A 49 3.32 -13.35 20.76
CA GLY A 49 2.81 -12.41 21.75
C GLY A 49 3.85 -11.91 22.77
N LYS A 50 5.07 -12.44 22.76
CA LYS A 50 6.15 -12.08 23.70
C LYS A 50 7.04 -10.99 23.14
N GLU A 51 7.38 -10.03 23.98
CA GLU A 51 8.34 -8.97 23.69
C GLU A 51 9.78 -9.47 23.87
N ILE A 52 10.60 -9.30 22.83
CA ILE A 52 12.00 -9.74 22.81
C ILE A 52 12.91 -8.54 22.60
N PHE A 53 13.86 -8.37 23.52
CA PHE A 53 14.82 -7.27 23.56
C PHE A 53 16.23 -7.83 23.29
N THR A 54 16.66 -7.78 22.02
CA THR A 54 17.95 -8.35 21.57
C THR A 54 19.16 -7.52 21.99
N GLY A 55 18.96 -6.24 22.32
CA GLY A 55 20.07 -5.30 22.54
C GLY A 55 20.71 -4.76 21.25
N ASN A 56 20.46 -5.38 20.08
CA ASN A 56 20.86 -4.86 18.78
C ASN A 56 19.83 -3.82 18.32
N LYS A 57 20.11 -2.53 18.56
CA LYS A 57 19.15 -1.45 18.39
C LYS A 57 19.45 -0.56 17.20
N GLU A 58 18.39 0.10 16.74
CA GLU A 58 18.42 1.23 15.82
C GLU A 58 17.35 2.24 16.23
N GLN A 59 17.31 3.43 15.62
CA GLN A 59 16.49 4.53 16.08
C GLN A 59 15.39 4.89 15.07
N CYS A 60 14.20 5.16 15.61
CA CYS A 60 13.15 5.86 14.89
C CYS A 60 13.32 7.37 15.13
N ARG A 61 13.44 8.14 14.07
CA ARG A 61 13.63 9.61 14.12
C ARG A 61 12.46 10.32 13.44
N LYS A 62 12.24 11.58 13.84
CA LYS A 62 11.30 12.45 13.10
C LYS A 62 11.96 12.92 11.81
N PRO A 63 11.37 12.73 10.63
CA PRO A 63 11.97 13.23 9.38
C PRO A 63 12.07 14.75 9.32
N HIS A 64 11.14 15.48 9.96
CA HIS A 64 11.10 16.94 10.02
C HIS A 64 11.98 17.55 11.13
N ASP A 65 12.52 16.71 12.02
CA ASP A 65 13.57 17.04 12.98
C ASP A 65 14.41 15.81 13.29
N HIS A 66 15.37 15.47 12.43
CA HIS A 66 16.13 14.22 12.53
C HIS A 66 17.11 14.15 13.72
N GLN A 67 17.25 15.22 14.50
CA GLN A 67 17.95 15.18 15.78
C GLN A 67 17.07 14.63 16.90
N ASP A 68 15.75 14.65 16.72
CA ASP A 68 14.79 14.15 17.67
C ASP A 68 14.49 12.66 17.46
N ILE A 69 14.64 11.87 18.53
CA ILE A 69 14.50 10.41 18.53
C ILE A 69 13.16 10.06 19.16
N LEU A 70 12.29 9.40 18.39
CA LEU A 70 10.98 8.92 18.85
C LEU A 70 11.10 7.62 19.67
N ALA A 71 11.99 6.72 19.25
CA ALA A 71 12.15 5.41 19.85
C ALA A 71 13.50 4.79 19.50
N ASP A 72 13.99 3.93 20.37
CA ASP A 72 14.90 2.86 20.00
C ASP A 72 14.08 1.62 19.61
N TYR A 73 14.52 0.81 18.66
CA TYR A 73 13.90 -0.47 18.37
C TYR A 73 14.91 -1.60 18.25
N HIS A 74 14.51 -2.79 18.71
CA HIS A 74 15.33 -4.00 18.64
C HIS A 74 15.22 -4.66 17.28
N LYS A 75 16.37 -4.99 16.67
CA LYS A 75 16.44 -5.65 15.36
C LYS A 75 16.47 -7.16 15.49
N ALA A 76 15.66 -7.82 14.67
CA ALA A 76 15.70 -9.26 14.49
C ALA A 76 16.89 -9.69 13.64
N GLY A 77 17.59 -10.71 14.11
CA GLY A 77 18.58 -11.47 13.36
C GLY A 77 18.05 -12.84 12.93
N ALA A 78 18.93 -13.70 12.45
CA ALA A 78 18.57 -15.04 11.99
C ALA A 78 17.96 -15.91 13.09
N GLU A 79 18.39 -15.76 14.34
CA GLU A 79 17.88 -16.53 15.48
C GLU A 79 16.40 -16.19 15.75
N GLU A 80 16.06 -14.90 15.84
CA GLU A 80 14.70 -14.45 16.07
C GLU A 80 13.80 -14.80 14.88
N VAL A 81 14.33 -14.77 13.66
CA VAL A 81 13.58 -15.19 12.46
C VAL A 81 13.22 -16.67 12.52
N HIS A 82 14.17 -17.55 12.87
CA HIS A 82 13.89 -18.98 13.03
C HIS A 82 12.87 -19.23 14.15
N GLN A 83 13.02 -18.55 15.29
CA GLN A 83 12.04 -18.63 16.36
C GLN A 83 10.64 -18.17 15.91
N ALA A 84 10.56 -17.11 15.11
CA ALA A 84 9.28 -16.62 14.58
C ALA A 84 8.65 -17.61 13.58
N ILE A 85 9.45 -18.27 12.75
CA ILE A 85 8.99 -19.33 11.85
C ILE A 85 8.38 -20.48 12.65
N ASP A 86 9.09 -21.01 13.63
CA ASP A 86 8.61 -22.12 14.45
C ASP A 86 7.33 -21.75 15.19
N THR A 87 7.29 -20.56 15.79
CA THR A 87 6.12 -20.04 16.51
C THR A 87 4.90 -19.85 15.57
N ALA A 88 5.13 -19.32 14.37
CA ALA A 88 4.07 -19.15 13.37
C ALA A 88 3.52 -20.50 12.92
N LEU A 89 4.38 -21.50 12.67
CA LEU A 89 3.95 -22.85 12.28
C LEU A 89 3.16 -23.56 13.39
N GLU A 90 3.53 -23.35 14.65
CA GLU A 90 2.75 -23.86 15.79
C GLU A 90 1.36 -23.19 15.84
N ALA A 91 1.29 -21.87 15.72
CA ALA A 91 0.02 -21.14 15.72
C ALA A 91 -0.86 -21.51 14.50
N TRP A 92 -0.27 -21.84 13.36
CA TRP A 92 -0.97 -22.23 12.14
C TRP A 92 -1.92 -23.40 12.35
N HIS A 93 -1.55 -24.41 13.16
CA HIS A 93 -2.37 -25.58 13.41
C HIS A 93 -3.75 -25.26 13.99
N SER A 94 -3.83 -24.31 14.90
CA SER A 94 -5.09 -23.84 15.48
C SER A 94 -5.77 -22.78 14.60
N TRP A 95 -5.00 -21.79 14.15
CA TRP A 95 -5.55 -20.63 13.44
C TRP A 95 -6.15 -20.99 12.09
N SER A 96 -5.51 -21.87 11.31
CA SER A 96 -6.02 -22.31 10.01
C SER A 96 -7.36 -23.07 10.10
N ASN A 97 -7.67 -23.63 11.26
CA ASN A 97 -8.92 -24.31 11.57
C ASN A 97 -9.94 -23.42 12.31
N THR A 98 -9.55 -22.20 12.70
CA THR A 98 -10.47 -21.25 13.33
C THR A 98 -11.53 -20.83 12.30
N PRO A 99 -12.82 -20.92 12.63
CA PRO A 99 -13.90 -20.53 11.72
C PRO A 99 -13.73 -19.08 11.23
N LEU A 100 -14.04 -18.82 9.95
CA LEU A 100 -13.94 -17.46 9.39
C LEU A 100 -14.66 -16.43 10.24
N ARG A 101 -15.84 -16.76 10.75
CA ARG A 101 -16.63 -15.88 11.64
C ARG A 101 -15.86 -15.42 12.87
N GLU A 102 -15.09 -16.29 13.50
CA GLU A 102 -14.31 -15.93 14.68
C GLU A 102 -13.14 -15.02 14.29
N ARG A 103 -12.51 -15.26 13.15
CA ARG A 103 -11.46 -14.42 12.60
C ARG A 103 -11.99 -13.02 12.25
N THR A 104 -13.15 -12.93 11.60
CA THR A 104 -13.78 -11.63 11.27
C THR A 104 -14.14 -10.79 12.49
N ILE A 105 -14.53 -11.40 13.60
CA ILE A 105 -14.80 -10.68 14.86
C ILE A 105 -13.55 -9.92 15.34
N ILE A 106 -12.38 -10.53 15.26
CA ILE A 106 -11.11 -9.92 15.69
C ILE A 106 -10.78 -8.69 14.82
N PHE A 107 -10.84 -8.83 13.49
CA PHE A 107 -10.48 -7.71 12.59
C PHE A 107 -11.53 -6.59 12.61
N ARG A 108 -12.81 -6.90 12.77
CA ARG A 108 -13.84 -5.88 12.99
C ARG A 108 -13.65 -5.15 14.31
N ARG A 109 -13.27 -5.86 15.38
CA ARG A 109 -12.91 -5.23 16.63
C ARG A 109 -11.69 -4.32 16.49
N ALA A 110 -10.68 -4.72 15.68
CA ALA A 110 -9.55 -3.85 15.37
C ALA A 110 -10.00 -2.57 14.64
N ALA A 111 -10.95 -2.68 13.70
CA ALA A 111 -11.56 -1.53 13.05
C ALA A 111 -12.28 -0.60 14.04
N GLU A 112 -13.09 -1.17 14.95
CA GLU A 112 -13.81 -0.40 15.97
C GLU A 112 -12.84 0.31 16.94
N LEU A 113 -11.81 -0.36 17.39
CA LEU A 113 -10.77 0.22 18.24
C LEU A 113 -10.06 1.36 17.52
N LEU A 114 -9.73 1.18 16.25
CA LEU A 114 -9.06 2.20 15.44
C LEU A 114 -9.98 3.39 15.13
N ALA A 115 -11.25 3.16 14.86
CA ALA A 115 -12.24 4.23 14.66
C ALA A 115 -12.49 5.06 15.94
N GLY A 116 -12.18 4.48 17.11
CA GLY A 116 -12.38 5.07 18.43
C GLY A 116 -11.06 5.43 19.14
N PRO A 117 -10.71 4.71 20.22
CA PRO A 117 -9.63 5.11 21.14
C PRO A 117 -8.23 5.09 20.52
N TRP A 118 -8.01 4.37 19.45
CA TRP A 118 -6.70 4.26 18.78
C TRP A 118 -6.47 5.26 17.65
N ARG A 119 -7.50 6.01 17.21
CA ARG A 119 -7.41 6.90 16.04
C ARG A 119 -6.32 7.94 16.20
N ASP A 120 -6.33 8.69 17.28
CA ASP A 120 -5.33 9.70 17.54
C ASP A 120 -3.93 9.10 17.70
N THR A 121 -3.81 7.94 18.34
CA THR A 121 -2.51 7.27 18.52
C THR A 121 -1.89 6.85 17.18
N ILE A 122 -2.67 6.23 16.29
CA ILE A 122 -2.18 5.79 14.98
C ILE A 122 -1.89 7.00 14.08
N ASN A 123 -2.75 8.02 14.08
CA ASN A 123 -2.51 9.24 13.34
C ASN A 123 -1.27 9.99 13.85
N ALA A 124 -1.11 10.17 15.16
CA ALA A 124 0.06 10.83 15.74
C ALA A 124 1.35 10.04 15.45
N ALA A 125 1.35 8.71 15.62
CA ALA A 125 2.49 7.88 15.29
C ALA A 125 2.90 8.01 13.82
N THR A 126 1.93 8.08 12.91
CA THR A 126 2.14 8.28 11.48
C THR A 126 2.69 9.67 11.18
N MET A 127 2.11 10.71 11.78
CA MET A 127 2.58 12.10 11.60
C MET A 127 4.02 12.25 12.05
N LEU A 128 4.36 11.79 13.24
CA LEU A 128 5.68 11.92 13.83
C LEU A 128 6.76 11.13 13.09
N SER A 129 6.49 9.85 12.76
CA SER A 129 7.51 8.97 12.20
C SER A 129 7.63 9.01 10.67
N GLN A 130 6.57 9.44 9.98
CA GLN A 130 6.56 9.50 8.51
C GLN A 130 6.51 10.93 7.97
N SER A 131 6.42 11.93 8.84
CA SER A 131 6.27 13.35 8.45
C SER A 131 5.05 13.59 7.55
N LYS A 132 3.90 12.98 7.89
CA LYS A 132 2.61 13.25 7.25
C LYS A 132 1.89 14.41 7.94
N ASN A 133 1.24 15.26 7.17
CA ASN A 133 0.29 16.19 7.74
C ASN A 133 -0.97 15.48 8.27
N VAL A 134 -1.79 16.19 9.02
CA VAL A 134 -2.98 15.62 9.67
C VAL A 134 -3.93 14.95 8.68
N PHE A 135 -4.20 15.57 7.52
CA PHE A 135 -5.12 15.00 6.54
C PHE A 135 -4.59 13.71 5.90
N GLN A 136 -3.29 13.69 5.57
CA GLN A 136 -2.65 12.50 5.01
C GLN A 136 -2.53 11.36 6.03
N ALA A 137 -2.34 11.66 7.32
CA ALA A 137 -2.39 10.64 8.37
C ALA A 137 -3.80 10.10 8.52
N GLU A 138 -4.80 10.96 8.56
CA GLU A 138 -6.21 10.57 8.70
C GLU A 138 -6.66 9.60 7.60
N ILE A 139 -6.42 9.93 6.32
CA ILE A 139 -6.87 9.10 5.19
C ILE A 139 -6.01 7.85 5.01
N ASP A 140 -4.68 7.96 5.12
CA ASP A 140 -3.73 6.91 4.76
C ASP A 140 -3.31 6.02 5.96
N ALA A 141 -3.78 6.32 7.17
CA ALA A 141 -3.52 5.50 8.36
C ALA A 141 -4.82 5.03 9.00
N ALA A 142 -5.64 5.95 9.55
CA ALA A 142 -6.85 5.55 10.27
C ALA A 142 -7.95 5.05 9.31
N CYS A 143 -8.45 5.91 8.40
CA CYS A 143 -9.62 5.58 7.57
C CYS A 143 -9.36 4.37 6.67
N GLU A 144 -8.26 4.36 5.95
CA GLU A 144 -7.96 3.28 5.01
C GLU A 144 -7.73 1.93 5.72
N LEU A 145 -7.11 1.91 6.91
CA LEU A 145 -6.94 0.65 7.66
C LEU A 145 -8.24 0.14 8.25
N ILE A 146 -9.11 1.02 8.74
CA ILE A 146 -10.47 0.68 9.17
C ILE A 146 -11.24 0.05 8.00
N ASP A 147 -11.16 0.69 6.83
CA ASP A 147 -11.80 0.20 5.62
C ASP A 147 -11.24 -1.17 5.19
N PHE A 148 -9.92 -1.36 5.20
CA PHE A 148 -9.33 -2.68 4.92
C PHE A 148 -9.86 -3.75 5.86
N PHE A 149 -9.94 -3.50 7.16
CA PHE A 149 -10.44 -4.48 8.11
C PHE A 149 -11.93 -4.81 7.85
N ASN A 150 -12.77 -3.82 7.61
CA ASN A 150 -14.19 -4.03 7.40
C ASN A 150 -14.49 -4.67 6.03
N PHE A 151 -13.94 -4.12 4.94
CA PHE A 151 -14.20 -4.62 3.59
C PHE A 151 -13.59 -6.01 3.36
N ASN A 152 -12.37 -6.27 3.86
CA ASN A 152 -11.77 -7.60 3.73
C ASN A 152 -12.60 -8.67 4.47
N CYS A 153 -13.21 -8.35 5.61
CA CYS A 153 -14.14 -9.27 6.29
C CYS A 153 -15.34 -9.60 5.41
N GLN A 154 -15.96 -8.60 4.78
CA GLN A 154 -17.06 -8.82 3.84
C GLN A 154 -16.61 -9.67 2.62
N PHE A 155 -15.49 -9.31 2.00
CA PHE A 155 -14.97 -10.04 0.84
C PHE A 155 -14.60 -11.49 1.19
N ALA A 156 -14.08 -11.75 2.38
CA ALA A 156 -13.78 -13.11 2.83
C ALA A 156 -15.05 -13.98 2.92
N GLU A 157 -16.17 -13.40 3.36
CA GLU A 157 -17.46 -14.08 3.36
C GLU A 157 -18.00 -14.33 1.97
N GLU A 158 -17.94 -13.33 1.09
CA GLU A 158 -18.34 -13.47 -0.31
C GLU A 158 -17.55 -14.60 -0.99
N ILE A 159 -16.24 -14.69 -0.73
CA ILE A 159 -15.38 -15.77 -1.23
C ILE A 159 -15.86 -17.13 -0.70
N CYS A 160 -16.05 -17.27 0.60
CA CYS A 160 -16.45 -18.56 1.19
C CYS A 160 -17.86 -19.00 0.77
N ASN A 161 -18.75 -18.06 0.45
CA ASN A 161 -20.08 -18.34 -0.08
C ASN A 161 -20.09 -18.73 -1.57
N ASN A 162 -18.98 -18.56 -2.28
CA ASN A 162 -18.87 -18.98 -3.68
C ASN A 162 -18.66 -20.48 -3.76
N GLN A 163 -19.75 -21.23 -3.98
CA GLN A 163 -19.80 -22.69 -4.00
C GLN A 163 -20.16 -23.23 -5.40
N PRO A 164 -19.91 -24.53 -5.70
CA PRO A 164 -20.28 -25.13 -6.96
C PRO A 164 -21.77 -24.97 -7.27
N LEU A 165 -22.10 -24.58 -8.49
CA LEU A 165 -23.47 -24.29 -8.91
C LEU A 165 -24.36 -25.53 -8.97
N ILE A 166 -23.79 -26.73 -9.15
CA ILE A 166 -24.53 -27.96 -9.43
C ILE A 166 -24.01 -29.08 -8.56
N SER A 167 -24.93 -29.74 -7.84
CA SER A 167 -24.77 -31.06 -7.25
C SER A 167 -25.84 -31.97 -7.83
N PRO A 168 -25.46 -33.00 -8.64
CA PRO A 168 -26.43 -33.96 -9.15
C PRO A 168 -27.13 -34.75 -8.03
N GLU A 169 -28.25 -35.38 -8.36
CA GLU A 169 -28.95 -36.27 -7.40
C GLU A 169 -28.00 -37.34 -6.83
N GLY A 170 -28.01 -37.55 -5.54
CA GLY A 170 -27.13 -38.48 -4.83
C GLY A 170 -25.69 -38.01 -4.64
N VAL A 171 -25.37 -36.75 -5.01
CA VAL A 171 -24.02 -36.19 -4.90
C VAL A 171 -24.10 -34.83 -4.23
N HIS A 172 -23.13 -34.52 -3.35
CA HIS A 172 -22.87 -33.16 -2.84
C HIS A 172 -21.49 -32.71 -3.28
N ASN A 173 -21.41 -31.52 -3.93
CA ASN A 173 -20.16 -30.89 -4.31
C ASN A 173 -19.95 -29.62 -3.46
N SER A 174 -18.75 -29.46 -2.93
CA SER A 174 -18.38 -28.26 -2.15
C SER A 174 -16.95 -27.81 -2.42
N LEU A 175 -16.67 -26.54 -2.12
CA LEU A 175 -15.34 -25.95 -2.09
C LEU A 175 -14.96 -25.60 -0.65
N GLU A 176 -13.75 -25.96 -0.28
CA GLU A 176 -13.14 -25.53 0.96
C GLU A 176 -12.03 -24.53 0.65
N TYR A 177 -12.11 -23.36 1.30
CA TYR A 177 -11.13 -22.28 1.18
C TYR A 177 -10.14 -22.38 2.33
N ARG A 178 -9.14 -23.25 2.18
CA ARG A 178 -8.14 -23.52 3.21
C ARG A 178 -7.05 -22.48 3.21
N ALA A 179 -6.46 -22.22 4.39
CA ALA A 179 -5.19 -21.49 4.50
C ALA A 179 -4.09 -22.17 3.63
N LEU A 180 -3.08 -21.40 3.25
CA LEU A 180 -1.87 -21.92 2.64
C LEU A 180 -1.12 -22.80 3.64
N GLU A 181 -0.38 -23.81 3.16
CA GLU A 181 0.42 -24.67 4.02
C GLU A 181 1.79 -24.03 4.29
N GLY A 182 1.92 -23.43 5.47
CA GLY A 182 3.11 -22.67 5.87
C GLY A 182 2.77 -21.26 6.35
N PHE A 183 3.69 -20.32 6.17
CA PHE A 183 3.53 -18.92 6.58
C PHE A 183 3.63 -17.94 5.42
N VAL A 184 3.08 -16.74 5.59
CA VAL A 184 3.19 -15.62 4.66
C VAL A 184 4.22 -14.61 5.19
N PHE A 185 5.14 -14.17 4.33
CA PHE A 185 6.07 -13.10 4.63
C PHE A 185 5.47 -11.76 4.19
N ALA A 186 5.06 -10.94 5.15
CA ALA A 186 4.52 -9.61 4.92
C ALA A 186 5.65 -8.57 5.05
N VAL A 187 5.96 -7.85 3.99
CA VAL A 187 6.97 -6.79 3.97
C VAL A 187 6.30 -5.47 3.62
N SER A 188 6.21 -4.57 4.58
CA SER A 188 5.44 -3.34 4.42
C SER A 188 6.31 -2.12 4.12
N PRO A 189 5.74 -1.13 3.39
CA PRO A 189 6.42 0.10 3.04
C PRO A 189 6.42 1.07 4.21
N PHE A 190 7.12 2.20 4.05
CA PHE A 190 7.13 3.25 5.06
C PHE A 190 5.98 4.26 4.91
N ASN A 191 5.46 4.41 3.70
CA ASN A 191 4.65 5.57 3.32
C ASN A 191 3.15 5.47 3.65
N PHE A 192 2.64 4.26 3.90
CA PHE A 192 1.24 4.02 4.27
C PHE A 192 1.12 3.10 5.48
N THR A 193 0.71 3.67 6.61
CA THR A 193 0.46 2.91 7.84
C THR A 193 -0.68 1.90 7.66
N SER A 194 -1.69 2.23 6.85
CA SER A 194 -2.78 1.34 6.48
C SER A 194 -2.30 0.10 5.73
N ILE A 195 -1.42 0.28 4.73
CA ILE A 195 -0.83 -0.83 3.98
C ILE A 195 0.04 -1.68 4.91
N ALA A 196 0.80 -1.05 5.82
CA ALA A 196 1.60 -1.79 6.81
C ALA A 196 0.73 -2.70 7.70
N GLY A 197 -0.47 -2.28 8.06
CA GLY A 197 -1.42 -3.10 8.79
C GLY A 197 -2.11 -4.15 7.91
N ASN A 198 -2.47 -3.81 6.67
CA ASN A 198 -3.18 -4.71 5.76
C ASN A 198 -2.33 -5.89 5.27
N LEU A 199 -1.04 -5.69 5.01
CA LEU A 199 -0.19 -6.75 4.43
C LEU A 199 -0.11 -8.02 5.29
N PRO A 200 0.08 -7.95 6.62
CA PRO A 200 -0.01 -9.15 7.46
C PRO A 200 -1.46 -9.58 7.75
N SER A 201 -2.40 -8.63 7.82
CA SER A 201 -3.78 -8.90 8.26
C SER A 201 -4.64 -9.57 7.20
N ALA A 202 -4.49 -9.21 5.91
CA ALA A 202 -5.25 -9.82 4.82
C ALA A 202 -5.02 -11.35 4.73
N PRO A 203 -3.78 -11.87 4.70
CA PRO A 203 -3.55 -13.31 4.77
C PRO A 203 -3.98 -13.91 6.12
N ALA A 204 -3.81 -13.21 7.26
CA ALA A 204 -4.24 -13.70 8.57
C ALA A 204 -5.75 -13.90 8.63
N LEU A 205 -6.54 -12.98 8.10
CA LEU A 205 -8.00 -13.11 8.00
C LEU A 205 -8.40 -14.37 7.23
N MET A 206 -7.65 -14.75 6.17
CA MET A 206 -7.90 -15.96 5.40
C MET A 206 -7.37 -17.24 6.06
N GLY A 207 -6.89 -17.16 7.31
CA GLY A 207 -6.47 -18.30 8.14
C GLY A 207 -4.98 -18.60 8.08
N ASN A 208 -4.18 -17.75 7.43
CA ASN A 208 -2.73 -17.90 7.40
C ASN A 208 -2.08 -17.28 8.65
N VAL A 209 -0.83 -17.62 8.88
CA VAL A 209 0.05 -16.96 9.83
C VAL A 209 1.06 -16.10 9.07
N ALA A 210 1.51 -15.00 9.68
CA ALA A 210 2.38 -14.06 9.01
C ALA A 210 3.62 -13.70 9.84
N LEU A 211 4.76 -13.61 9.14
CA LEU A 211 5.95 -12.93 9.63
C LEU A 211 5.94 -11.53 9.02
N TRP A 212 5.84 -10.50 9.85
CA TRP A 212 5.71 -9.12 9.40
C TRP A 212 7.00 -8.33 9.63
N LYS A 213 7.63 -7.93 8.53
CA LYS A 213 8.77 -7.03 8.55
C LYS A 213 8.32 -5.61 8.14
N PRO A 214 8.21 -4.66 9.08
CA PRO A 214 7.96 -3.25 8.75
C PRO A 214 9.19 -2.63 8.06
N ALA A 215 8.98 -1.56 7.27
CA ALA A 215 10.10 -0.74 6.84
C ALA A 215 10.83 -0.14 8.04
N SER A 216 12.16 -0.05 7.99
CA SER A 216 12.98 0.43 9.12
C SER A 216 12.61 1.86 9.54
N SER A 217 12.24 2.72 8.58
CA SER A 217 11.81 4.10 8.82
C SER A 217 10.36 4.24 9.34
N SER A 218 9.59 3.14 9.45
CA SER A 218 8.20 3.15 9.95
C SER A 218 7.93 2.09 11.03
N VAL A 219 8.97 1.62 11.71
CA VAL A 219 8.85 0.69 12.84
C VAL A 219 7.96 1.27 13.93
N TYR A 220 8.05 2.59 14.18
CA TYR A 220 7.29 3.29 15.21
C TYR A 220 5.78 3.14 14.99
N SER A 221 5.25 3.51 13.83
CA SER A 221 3.82 3.35 13.53
C SER A 221 3.40 1.89 13.43
N GLY A 222 4.29 1.01 12.91
CA GLY A 222 4.06 -0.43 12.86
C GLY A 222 3.89 -1.08 14.23
N TYR A 223 4.64 -0.63 15.22
CA TYR A 223 4.51 -1.10 16.60
C TYR A 223 3.11 -0.83 17.17
N PHE A 224 2.57 0.38 16.97
CA PHE A 224 1.24 0.71 17.45
C PHE A 224 0.13 -0.09 16.73
N ILE A 225 0.30 -0.42 15.44
CA ILE A 225 -0.61 -1.36 14.76
C ILE A 225 -0.54 -2.75 15.41
N MET A 226 0.66 -3.25 15.71
CA MET A 226 0.77 -4.56 16.36
C MET A 226 0.09 -4.57 17.75
N LYS A 227 0.24 -3.49 18.53
CA LYS A 227 -0.46 -3.33 19.82
C LYS A 227 -1.97 -3.25 19.66
N LEU A 228 -2.47 -2.55 18.64
CA LEU A 228 -3.90 -2.51 18.28
C LEU A 228 -4.44 -3.92 17.99
N LEU A 229 -3.73 -4.71 17.19
CA LEU A 229 -4.14 -6.08 16.85
C LEU A 229 -4.14 -7.01 18.07
N GLN A 230 -3.16 -6.86 18.98
CA GLN A 230 -3.15 -7.58 20.25
C GLN A 230 -4.35 -7.21 21.12
N GLU A 231 -4.70 -5.92 21.26
CA GLU A 231 -5.88 -5.46 22.00
C GLU A 231 -7.20 -5.93 21.36
N ALA A 232 -7.23 -6.04 20.03
CA ALA A 232 -8.36 -6.61 19.32
C ALA A 232 -8.57 -8.10 19.58
N GLY A 233 -7.58 -8.78 20.16
CA GLY A 233 -7.64 -10.21 20.51
C GLY A 233 -7.05 -11.13 19.45
N LEU A 234 -6.13 -10.63 18.60
CA LEU A 234 -5.39 -11.49 17.68
C LEU A 234 -4.58 -12.52 18.48
N PRO A 235 -4.74 -13.83 18.23
CA PRO A 235 -4.00 -14.84 18.97
C PRO A 235 -2.50 -14.77 18.77
N ASP A 236 -1.75 -15.13 19.79
CA ASP A 236 -0.31 -15.17 19.82
C ASP A 236 0.25 -16.03 18.67
N GLY A 237 1.26 -15.54 17.96
CA GLY A 237 1.94 -16.25 16.89
C GLY A 237 1.25 -16.15 15.50
N VAL A 238 0.02 -15.65 15.41
CA VAL A 238 -0.68 -15.46 14.12
C VAL A 238 0.02 -14.39 13.28
N ILE A 239 0.42 -13.27 13.89
CA ILE A 239 1.29 -12.26 13.29
C ILE A 239 2.47 -12.05 14.23
N ASN A 240 3.69 -12.19 13.69
CA ASN A 240 4.93 -11.96 14.41
C ASN A 240 5.61 -10.72 13.84
N PHE A 241 5.94 -9.75 14.69
CA PHE A 241 6.49 -8.44 14.31
C PHE A 241 8.01 -8.45 14.40
N LEU A 242 8.69 -8.31 13.26
CA LEU A 242 10.13 -8.50 13.09
C LEU A 242 10.80 -7.24 12.50
N PRO A 243 10.99 -6.17 13.28
CA PRO A 243 11.82 -5.04 12.86
C PRO A 243 13.24 -5.51 12.56
N GLY A 244 13.89 -4.94 11.54
CA GLY A 244 15.24 -5.30 11.18
C GLY A 244 15.60 -4.99 9.74
N SER A 245 16.85 -5.24 9.35
CA SER A 245 17.30 -4.99 8.00
C SER A 245 16.69 -5.96 6.99
N GLY A 246 16.53 -5.50 5.75
CA GLY A 246 15.87 -6.30 4.69
C GLY A 246 16.56 -7.64 4.44
N GLY A 247 17.90 -7.68 4.46
CA GLY A 247 18.64 -8.90 4.20
C GLY A 247 18.72 -9.84 5.40
N GLU A 248 18.88 -9.30 6.62
CA GLU A 248 19.00 -10.11 7.85
C GLU A 248 17.71 -10.84 8.18
N VAL A 249 16.56 -10.18 7.99
CA VAL A 249 15.23 -10.79 8.18
C VAL A 249 14.79 -11.55 6.93
N GLY A 250 14.88 -10.93 5.76
CA GLY A 250 14.28 -11.48 4.54
C GLY A 250 14.96 -12.73 4.00
N ASN A 251 16.30 -12.83 4.12
CA ASN A 251 17.03 -13.98 3.59
C ASN A 251 16.65 -15.29 4.31
N PRO A 252 16.73 -15.39 5.65
CA PRO A 252 16.33 -16.61 6.35
C PRO A 252 14.85 -16.97 6.13
N VAL A 253 13.97 -15.96 6.05
CA VAL A 253 12.55 -16.18 5.78
C VAL A 253 12.34 -16.81 4.40
N MET A 254 12.99 -16.26 3.35
CA MET A 254 12.85 -16.76 1.98
C MET A 254 13.57 -18.07 1.71
N ASP A 255 14.50 -18.47 2.55
CA ASP A 255 15.18 -19.77 2.46
C ASP A 255 14.43 -20.89 3.20
N SER A 256 13.43 -20.55 4.00
CA SER A 256 12.63 -21.53 4.72
C SER A 256 11.76 -22.36 3.77
N PRO A 257 11.77 -23.70 3.86
CA PRO A 257 10.91 -24.57 3.07
C PRO A 257 9.42 -24.39 3.33
N HIS A 258 9.06 -23.73 4.44
CA HIS A 258 7.69 -23.45 4.86
C HIS A 258 7.14 -22.11 4.36
N LEU A 259 7.90 -21.38 3.55
CA LEU A 259 7.39 -20.15 2.93
C LEU A 259 6.23 -20.48 1.99
N ALA A 260 5.02 -20.03 2.30
CA ALA A 260 3.82 -20.26 1.51
C ALA A 260 3.42 -19.02 0.66
N GLY A 261 3.89 -17.84 1.02
CA GLY A 261 3.64 -16.64 0.23
C GLY A 261 4.43 -15.43 0.68
N ILE A 262 4.49 -14.43 -0.21
CA ILE A 262 5.03 -13.09 0.06
C ILE A 262 3.93 -12.07 -0.25
N HIS A 263 3.68 -11.18 0.70
CA HIS A 263 2.84 -10.00 0.52
C HIS A 263 3.70 -8.76 0.72
N PHE A 264 4.04 -8.11 -0.39
CA PHE A 264 5.07 -7.09 -0.46
C PHE A 264 4.52 -5.75 -0.97
N THR A 265 4.93 -4.66 -0.34
CA THR A 265 4.88 -3.33 -0.94
C THR A 265 6.20 -2.62 -0.67
N GLY A 266 6.85 -2.13 -1.72
CA GLY A 266 8.14 -1.46 -1.64
C GLY A 266 8.82 -1.27 -2.99
N SER A 267 10.15 -1.17 -3.03
CA SER A 267 10.87 -0.89 -4.27
C SER A 267 10.83 -2.05 -5.27
N THR A 268 10.72 -1.73 -6.54
CA THR A 268 10.72 -2.68 -7.65
C THR A 268 11.96 -3.58 -7.65
N ALA A 269 13.14 -3.01 -7.39
CA ALA A 269 14.38 -3.78 -7.38
C ALA A 269 14.41 -4.85 -6.27
N VAL A 270 13.90 -4.53 -5.07
CA VAL A 270 13.78 -5.51 -3.97
C VAL A 270 12.80 -6.62 -4.35
N PHE A 271 11.65 -6.28 -4.93
CA PHE A 271 10.66 -7.26 -5.34
C PHE A 271 11.17 -8.21 -6.43
N GLN A 272 11.89 -7.70 -7.42
CA GLN A 272 12.57 -8.51 -8.43
C GLN A 272 13.62 -9.44 -7.82
N GLY A 273 14.36 -8.96 -6.80
CA GLY A 273 15.28 -9.78 -6.01
C GLY A 273 14.58 -10.91 -5.27
N MET A 274 13.39 -10.67 -4.71
CA MET A 274 12.56 -11.71 -4.06
C MET A 274 12.10 -12.76 -5.07
N TRP A 275 11.61 -12.36 -6.24
CA TRP A 275 11.24 -13.26 -7.33
C TRP A 275 12.40 -14.17 -7.75
N LYS A 276 13.59 -13.56 -7.92
CA LYS A 276 14.79 -14.31 -8.27
C LYS A 276 15.13 -15.35 -7.21
N ARG A 277 15.14 -14.95 -5.91
CA ARG A 277 15.47 -15.85 -4.80
C ARG A 277 14.48 -16.99 -4.68
N ILE A 278 13.18 -16.73 -4.84
CA ILE A 278 12.17 -17.80 -4.86
C ILE A 278 12.38 -18.73 -6.04
N GLY A 279 12.69 -18.21 -7.23
CA GLY A 279 13.00 -19.02 -8.40
C GLY A 279 14.23 -19.93 -8.19
N ASP A 280 15.29 -19.39 -7.60
CA ASP A 280 16.51 -20.13 -7.28
C ASP A 280 16.24 -21.26 -6.25
N ASN A 281 15.32 -21.05 -5.29
CA ASN A 281 14.98 -21.98 -4.22
C ASN A 281 13.73 -22.83 -4.51
N ILE A 282 13.15 -22.78 -5.72
CA ILE A 282 11.82 -23.34 -6.01
C ILE A 282 11.65 -24.82 -5.66
N SER A 283 12.73 -25.60 -5.73
CA SER A 283 12.71 -27.04 -5.42
C SER A 283 12.77 -27.36 -3.93
N THR A 284 13.02 -26.37 -3.07
CA THR A 284 13.17 -26.57 -1.61
C THR A 284 11.86 -26.34 -0.85
N TYR A 285 10.91 -25.59 -1.43
CA TYR A 285 9.65 -25.28 -0.78
C TYR A 285 8.66 -26.45 -0.78
N HIS A 286 7.93 -26.60 0.33
CA HIS A 286 6.85 -27.60 0.43
C HIS A 286 5.67 -27.30 -0.49
N THR A 287 5.43 -26.06 -0.82
CA THR A 287 4.40 -25.58 -1.75
C THR A 287 4.99 -24.47 -2.64
N TYR A 288 4.36 -24.19 -3.78
CA TYR A 288 4.76 -23.04 -4.59
C TYR A 288 4.31 -21.74 -3.90
N PRO A 289 5.24 -20.88 -3.43
CA PRO A 289 4.88 -19.66 -2.73
C PRO A 289 4.04 -18.72 -3.60
N ARG A 290 3.00 -18.14 -3.02
CA ARG A 290 2.23 -17.07 -3.66
C ARG A 290 3.03 -15.79 -3.58
N ILE A 291 3.20 -15.09 -4.69
CA ILE A 291 3.93 -13.82 -4.72
C ILE A 291 2.94 -12.73 -5.12
N VAL A 292 2.69 -11.81 -4.19
CA VAL A 292 1.84 -10.64 -4.36
C VAL A 292 2.65 -9.42 -4.04
N GLY A 293 2.75 -8.47 -4.97
CA GLY A 293 3.55 -7.28 -4.78
C GLY A 293 2.98 -6.06 -5.46
N GLU A 294 3.04 -4.95 -4.73
CA GLU A 294 2.86 -3.60 -5.22
C GLU A 294 4.20 -2.88 -5.14
N THR A 295 4.63 -2.29 -6.25
CA THR A 295 5.94 -1.65 -6.33
C THR A 295 5.84 -0.21 -6.81
N GLY A 296 6.89 0.32 -7.41
CA GLY A 296 6.97 1.71 -7.83
C GLY A 296 5.94 2.13 -8.88
N GLY A 297 5.84 3.43 -9.09
CA GLY A 297 5.02 4.08 -10.09
C GLY A 297 5.76 5.23 -10.76
N LYS A 298 5.31 5.60 -11.95
CA LYS A 298 5.68 6.82 -12.65
C LYS A 298 4.43 7.42 -13.27
N ASP A 299 3.57 7.89 -12.39
CA ASP A 299 2.19 8.12 -12.70
C ASP A 299 1.98 9.43 -13.46
N PHE A 300 1.05 9.41 -14.39
CA PHE A 300 0.88 10.48 -15.34
C PHE A 300 -0.43 11.24 -15.17
N ILE A 301 -0.39 12.52 -15.53
CA ILE A 301 -1.56 13.33 -15.88
C ILE A 301 -1.42 13.68 -17.35
N LEU A 302 -2.41 13.31 -18.18
CA LEU A 302 -2.50 13.67 -19.58
C LEU A 302 -3.70 14.61 -19.80
N ALA A 303 -3.43 15.86 -20.14
CA ALA A 303 -4.47 16.85 -20.45
C ALA A 303 -4.76 16.89 -21.95
N HIS A 304 -6.04 16.90 -22.32
CA HIS A 304 -6.52 17.23 -23.65
C HIS A 304 -6.82 18.73 -23.74
N GLU A 305 -6.85 19.32 -24.92
CA GLU A 305 -7.16 20.74 -25.14
C GLU A 305 -8.51 21.19 -24.56
N SER A 306 -9.45 20.26 -24.37
CA SER A 306 -10.75 20.53 -23.75
C SER A 306 -10.74 20.43 -22.21
N ALA A 307 -9.60 20.22 -21.57
CA ALA A 307 -9.51 20.09 -20.12
C ALA A 307 -9.94 21.39 -19.41
N ASP A 308 -10.41 21.24 -18.18
CA ASP A 308 -10.62 22.38 -17.28
C ASP A 308 -9.28 22.75 -16.64
N SER A 309 -8.76 23.93 -16.96
CA SER A 309 -7.45 24.36 -16.50
C SER A 309 -7.33 24.53 -14.98
N ALA A 310 -8.42 24.95 -14.31
CA ALA A 310 -8.41 25.11 -12.85
C ALA A 310 -8.42 23.75 -12.14
N ALA A 311 -9.25 22.82 -12.60
CA ALA A 311 -9.28 21.45 -12.08
C ALA A 311 -7.94 20.74 -12.33
N LEU A 312 -7.38 20.89 -13.55
CA LEU A 312 -6.06 20.34 -13.89
C LEU A 312 -4.95 20.89 -13.00
N ALA A 313 -4.86 22.22 -12.82
CA ALA A 313 -3.86 22.85 -11.97
C ALA A 313 -3.94 22.34 -10.52
N THR A 314 -5.15 22.21 -9.96
CA THR A 314 -5.36 21.68 -8.60
C THR A 314 -4.96 20.20 -8.50
N ALA A 315 -5.29 19.39 -9.51
CA ALA A 315 -4.92 17.98 -9.54
C ALA A 315 -3.40 17.78 -9.68
N MET A 316 -2.71 18.64 -10.43
CA MET A 316 -1.24 18.66 -10.50
C MET A 316 -0.63 18.94 -9.13
N VAL A 317 -1.10 19.97 -8.41
CA VAL A 317 -0.60 20.30 -7.06
C VAL A 317 -0.85 19.16 -6.07
N ARG A 318 -2.09 18.71 -5.94
CA ARG A 318 -2.45 17.65 -5.00
C ARG A 318 -1.79 16.33 -5.38
N GLY A 319 -1.84 15.96 -6.66
CA GLY A 319 -1.29 14.70 -7.13
C GLY A 319 0.23 14.58 -6.94
N ALA A 320 0.97 15.68 -7.13
CA ALA A 320 2.43 15.67 -7.06
C ALA A 320 2.99 15.95 -5.66
N PHE A 321 2.30 16.76 -4.83
CA PHE A 321 2.91 17.30 -3.62
C PHE A 321 2.26 16.84 -2.31
N GLU A 322 1.05 16.25 -2.34
CA GLU A 322 0.50 15.57 -1.16
C GLU A 322 1.52 14.56 -0.63
N TYR A 323 1.77 14.60 0.66
CA TYR A 323 2.79 13.77 1.31
C TYR A 323 4.16 13.83 0.61
N GLN A 324 4.57 15.00 0.17
CA GLN A 324 5.87 15.26 -0.47
C GLN A 324 6.14 14.35 -1.68
N GLY A 325 5.09 13.94 -2.41
CA GLY A 325 5.22 13.02 -3.56
C GLY A 325 5.68 11.60 -3.20
N GLN A 326 5.68 11.22 -1.93
CA GLN A 326 6.13 9.90 -1.46
C GLN A 326 5.00 8.86 -1.51
N LYS A 327 4.22 8.87 -2.58
CA LYS A 327 3.20 7.88 -2.89
C LYS A 327 3.59 7.14 -4.16
N CYS A 328 3.44 5.83 -4.18
CA CYS A 328 3.61 5.05 -5.41
C CYS A 328 2.71 5.54 -6.54
N SER A 329 1.57 6.17 -6.20
CA SER A 329 0.57 6.75 -7.10
C SER A 329 0.69 8.28 -7.28
N ALA A 330 1.74 8.94 -6.79
CA ALA A 330 1.90 10.38 -6.94
C ALA A 330 2.07 10.77 -8.40
N ALA A 331 1.39 11.85 -8.83
CA ALA A 331 1.63 12.43 -10.15
C ALA A 331 3.09 12.89 -10.26
N SER A 332 3.82 12.34 -11.19
CA SER A 332 5.26 12.58 -11.33
C SER A 332 5.63 13.11 -12.72
N ARG A 333 4.76 12.89 -13.70
CA ARG A 333 4.87 13.42 -15.06
C ARG A 333 3.52 13.95 -15.53
N CYS A 334 3.57 15.07 -16.25
CA CYS A 334 2.37 15.72 -16.76
C CYS A 334 2.57 16.11 -18.23
N TYR A 335 1.56 15.85 -19.06
CA TYR A 335 1.55 16.17 -20.49
C TYR A 335 0.44 17.17 -20.75
N ILE A 336 0.79 18.37 -21.21
CA ILE A 336 -0.16 19.49 -21.39
C ILE A 336 -0.04 20.00 -22.81
N PRO A 337 -1.17 20.20 -23.57
CA PRO A 337 -1.08 20.82 -24.88
C PRO A 337 -0.59 22.27 -24.75
N GLU A 338 0.30 22.71 -25.64
CA GLU A 338 0.84 24.09 -25.61
C GLU A 338 -0.28 25.14 -25.60
N SER A 339 -1.38 24.87 -26.30
CA SER A 339 -2.53 25.79 -26.36
C SER A 339 -3.21 26.06 -25.02
N LEU A 340 -3.04 25.14 -24.05
CA LEU A 340 -3.66 25.26 -22.71
C LEU A 340 -2.67 25.77 -21.65
N TRP A 341 -1.38 25.77 -21.97
CA TRP A 341 -0.32 25.94 -20.97
C TRP A 341 -0.36 27.26 -20.24
N ASP A 342 -0.51 28.37 -20.93
CA ASP A 342 -0.44 29.70 -20.28
C ASP A 342 -1.52 29.84 -19.20
N ASP A 343 -2.74 29.37 -19.46
CA ASP A 343 -3.85 29.41 -18.51
C ASP A 343 -3.66 28.44 -17.33
N VAL A 344 -3.12 27.24 -17.59
CA VAL A 344 -2.79 26.26 -16.53
C VAL A 344 -1.64 26.75 -15.70
N LYS A 345 -0.58 27.28 -16.32
CA LYS A 345 0.65 27.75 -15.65
C LYS A 345 0.33 28.79 -14.60
N GLU A 346 -0.45 29.81 -14.94
CA GLU A 346 -0.83 30.88 -14.01
C GLU A 346 -1.50 30.32 -12.75
N LYS A 347 -2.54 29.48 -12.94
CA LYS A 347 -3.30 28.87 -11.84
C LYS A 347 -2.47 27.90 -11.00
N TYR A 348 -1.63 27.10 -11.66
CA TYR A 348 -0.79 26.10 -11.03
C TYR A 348 0.31 26.76 -10.18
N LEU A 349 1.08 27.68 -10.76
CA LEU A 349 2.18 28.35 -10.03
C LEU A 349 1.66 29.21 -8.87
N SER A 350 0.48 29.80 -9.01
CA SER A 350 -0.17 30.50 -7.89
C SER A 350 -0.44 29.55 -6.71
N GLN A 351 -0.97 28.36 -6.96
CA GLN A 351 -1.22 27.37 -5.90
C GLN A 351 0.08 26.83 -5.30
N VAL A 352 1.10 26.57 -6.14
CA VAL A 352 2.41 26.11 -5.64
C VAL A 352 3.07 27.14 -4.73
N ALA A 353 2.96 28.43 -5.07
CA ALA A 353 3.52 29.52 -4.26
C ALA A 353 2.85 29.67 -2.88
N ASP A 354 1.60 29.22 -2.74
CA ASP A 354 0.85 29.26 -1.48
C ASP A 354 1.17 28.06 -0.56
N ILE A 355 1.91 27.05 -1.04
CA ILE A 355 2.23 25.86 -0.25
C ILE A 355 3.12 26.25 0.93
N LYS A 356 2.64 25.93 2.13
CA LYS A 356 3.43 26.00 3.35
C LYS A 356 4.07 24.63 3.63
N MET A 357 5.32 24.67 4.05
CA MET A 357 6.09 23.49 4.39
C MET A 357 6.73 23.65 5.77
N GLY A 358 6.65 22.61 6.62
CA GLY A 358 7.22 22.69 7.96
C GLY A 358 6.92 21.48 8.83
N ASP A 359 6.86 21.70 10.13
CA ASP A 359 6.60 20.68 11.15
C ASP A 359 5.15 20.17 11.07
N VAL A 360 4.96 18.90 11.42
CA VAL A 360 3.64 18.22 11.38
C VAL A 360 2.67 18.72 12.45
N ILE A 361 3.17 19.32 13.53
CA ILE A 361 2.33 19.89 14.60
C ILE A 361 1.60 21.17 14.16
N ASP A 362 2.11 21.85 13.14
CA ASP A 362 1.44 22.99 12.52
C ASP A 362 0.52 22.49 11.39
N PHE A 363 -0.76 22.31 11.71
CA PHE A 363 -1.77 21.82 10.78
C PHE A 363 -2.04 22.77 9.59
N SER A 364 -1.40 23.95 9.54
CA SER A 364 -1.44 24.83 8.36
C SER A 364 -0.45 24.43 7.26
N ASN A 365 0.49 23.50 7.54
CA ASN A 365 1.43 23.01 6.56
C ASN A 365 0.78 21.98 5.64
N PHE A 366 0.89 22.21 4.34
CA PHE A 366 0.46 21.26 3.32
C PHE A 366 1.50 20.15 3.09
N MET A 367 2.78 20.51 3.17
CA MET A 367 3.93 19.62 3.00
C MET A 367 4.82 19.61 4.25
N ASN A 368 5.57 18.52 4.39
CA ASN A 368 6.51 18.32 5.48
C ASN A 368 7.84 17.77 4.91
N ALA A 369 8.67 17.08 5.72
CA ALA A 369 9.94 16.52 5.28
C ALA A 369 9.76 15.18 4.55
N VAL A 370 10.69 14.82 3.66
CA VAL A 370 10.80 13.46 3.13
C VAL A 370 11.37 12.51 4.19
N ILE A 371 11.20 11.20 3.99
CA ILE A 371 11.29 10.20 5.06
C ILE A 371 12.67 10.08 5.72
N ASP A 372 13.75 10.15 4.95
CA ASP A 372 15.12 9.94 5.45
C ASP A 372 16.18 10.61 4.57
N GLU A 373 17.44 10.55 5.03
CA GLU A 373 18.58 11.13 4.32
C GLU A 373 18.81 10.50 2.95
N ALA A 374 18.61 9.18 2.82
CA ALA A 374 18.80 8.49 1.55
C ALA A 374 17.79 8.96 0.49
N SER A 375 16.53 9.13 0.90
CA SER A 375 15.48 9.71 0.05
C SER A 375 15.78 11.15 -0.33
N PHE A 376 16.21 11.96 0.65
CA PHE A 376 16.62 13.36 0.43
C PHE A 376 17.75 13.45 -0.60
N ASP A 377 18.83 12.68 -0.43
CA ASP A 377 19.99 12.72 -1.31
C ASP A 377 19.64 12.19 -2.72
N ASN A 378 18.80 11.17 -2.82
CA ASN A 378 18.29 10.68 -4.10
C ASN A 378 17.47 11.75 -4.82
N ILE A 379 16.48 12.35 -4.17
CA ILE A 379 15.58 13.34 -4.79
C ILE A 379 16.36 14.59 -5.20
N SER A 380 17.25 15.11 -4.33
CA SER A 380 18.08 16.27 -4.64
C SER A 380 19.00 16.02 -5.85
N SER A 381 19.47 14.79 -6.04
CA SER A 381 20.27 14.42 -7.21
C SER A 381 19.51 14.58 -8.54
N TYR A 382 18.22 14.25 -8.57
CA TYR A 382 17.36 14.48 -9.74
C TYR A 382 17.09 15.95 -10.01
N ILE A 383 16.91 16.74 -8.95
CA ILE A 383 16.76 18.21 -9.05
C ILE A 383 18.03 18.82 -9.66
N ASP A 384 19.21 18.43 -9.16
CA ASP A 384 20.48 18.91 -9.67
C ASP A 384 20.76 18.43 -11.08
N TYR A 385 20.36 17.22 -11.44
CA TYR A 385 20.43 16.75 -12.83
C TYR A 385 19.60 17.66 -13.75
N ALA A 386 18.38 18.03 -13.36
CA ALA A 386 17.55 18.92 -14.16
C ALA A 386 18.12 20.33 -14.26
N LYS A 387 18.65 20.89 -13.16
CA LYS A 387 19.32 22.21 -13.14
C LYS A 387 20.50 22.30 -14.14
N ASN A 388 21.21 21.21 -14.34
CA ASN A 388 22.39 21.16 -15.19
C ASN A 388 22.09 20.69 -16.64
N SER A 389 20.83 20.45 -16.99
CA SER A 389 20.44 20.00 -18.32
C SER A 389 20.01 21.16 -19.23
N SER A 390 20.38 21.09 -20.50
CA SER A 390 19.88 22.01 -21.52
C SER A 390 18.47 21.67 -22.03
N GLU A 391 17.93 20.50 -21.67
CA GLU A 391 16.61 20.03 -22.08
C GLU A 391 15.52 20.30 -21.02
N ALA A 392 15.89 20.93 -19.89
CA ALA A 392 14.98 21.15 -18.79
C ALA A 392 15.20 22.50 -18.12
N GLU A 393 14.12 23.07 -17.57
CA GLU A 393 14.10 24.28 -16.76
C GLU A 393 13.32 24.03 -15.48
N ILE A 394 13.85 24.45 -14.33
CA ILE A 394 13.08 24.49 -13.08
C ILE A 394 12.28 25.77 -13.05
N ILE A 395 10.96 25.65 -13.17
CA ILE A 395 10.03 26.81 -13.22
C ILE A 395 9.46 27.16 -11.85
N SER A 396 9.61 26.29 -10.84
CA SER A 396 9.25 26.55 -9.45
C SER A 396 10.03 25.63 -8.50
N GLY A 397 10.35 26.10 -7.30
CA GLY A 397 11.08 25.32 -6.29
C GLY A 397 12.54 25.06 -6.65
N GLY A 398 13.02 23.86 -6.38
CA GLY A 398 14.38 23.42 -6.63
C GLY A 398 15.32 23.64 -5.44
N GLY A 399 14.85 24.23 -4.33
CA GLY A 399 15.57 24.33 -3.08
C GLY A 399 15.40 23.08 -2.21
N TYR A 400 16.40 22.81 -1.38
CA TYR A 400 16.35 21.73 -0.40
C TYR A 400 17.31 22.01 0.76
N ASP A 401 16.94 21.58 1.97
CA ASP A 401 17.72 21.77 3.20
C ASP A 401 17.53 20.58 4.15
N LYS A 402 18.64 20.01 4.63
CA LYS A 402 18.63 18.92 5.62
C LYS A 402 19.30 19.30 6.94
N THR A 403 19.38 20.58 7.28
CA THR A 403 20.03 21.03 8.52
C THR A 403 19.24 20.65 9.77
N LYS A 404 17.90 20.69 9.73
CA LYS A 404 16.99 20.29 10.80
C LYS A 404 16.21 19.02 10.44
N GLY A 405 15.54 19.04 9.30
CA GLY A 405 14.77 17.94 8.73
C GLY A 405 15.03 17.82 7.24
N TYR A 406 14.57 16.76 6.62
CA TYR A 406 14.80 16.46 5.21
C TYR A 406 13.81 17.22 4.32
N PHE A 407 13.92 18.53 4.24
CA PHE A 407 12.98 19.40 3.52
C PHE A 407 13.40 19.61 2.06
N ILE A 408 12.46 19.37 1.15
CA ILE A 408 12.63 19.59 -0.29
C ILE A 408 11.43 20.41 -0.78
N GLU A 409 11.70 21.54 -1.43
CA GLU A 409 10.66 22.41 -1.98
C GLU A 409 9.83 21.67 -3.06
N PRO A 410 8.51 21.98 -3.16
CA PRO A 410 7.69 21.50 -4.28
C PRO A 410 8.32 21.98 -5.59
N THR A 411 8.88 21.05 -6.35
CA THR A 411 9.73 21.34 -7.51
C THR A 411 9.03 20.99 -8.81
N THR A 412 9.00 21.94 -9.73
CA THR A 412 8.41 21.76 -11.05
C THR A 412 9.48 21.91 -12.14
N ILE A 413 9.62 20.89 -12.93
CA ILE A 413 10.54 20.84 -14.07
C ILE A 413 9.72 20.93 -15.36
N LEU A 414 10.05 21.86 -16.24
CA LEU A 414 9.54 21.93 -17.60
C LEU A 414 10.61 21.35 -18.53
N THR A 415 10.26 20.35 -19.35
CA THR A 415 11.21 19.72 -20.28
C THR A 415 10.73 19.81 -21.73
N THR A 416 11.69 19.86 -22.64
CA THR A 416 11.48 19.77 -24.09
C THR A 416 11.59 18.32 -24.62
N ASN A 417 11.93 17.37 -23.74
CA ASN A 417 12.14 15.96 -24.08
C ASN A 417 11.12 15.08 -23.32
N ALA A 418 10.17 14.44 -24.05
CA ALA A 418 9.17 13.56 -23.48
C ALA A 418 9.77 12.33 -22.76
N TYR A 419 11.02 11.99 -23.05
CA TYR A 419 11.80 10.90 -22.46
C TYR A 419 12.92 11.42 -21.54
N PHE A 420 12.76 12.61 -21.00
CA PHE A 420 13.73 13.15 -20.04
C PHE A 420 13.80 12.25 -18.80
N LYS A 421 14.97 12.10 -18.19
CA LYS A 421 15.19 11.18 -17.08
C LYS A 421 14.13 11.27 -15.99
N THR A 422 13.69 12.50 -15.66
CA THR A 422 12.65 12.72 -14.63
C THR A 422 11.22 12.44 -15.12
N MET A 423 11.02 12.15 -16.42
CA MET A 423 9.78 11.61 -16.98
C MET A 423 9.74 10.07 -16.92
N GLU A 424 10.89 9.41 -16.96
CA GLU A 424 11.01 7.94 -17.05
C GLU A 424 11.17 7.26 -15.69
N GLU A 425 12.05 7.80 -14.82
CA GLU A 425 12.45 7.17 -13.57
C GLU A 425 11.60 7.61 -12.37
N GLU A 426 11.32 6.69 -11.46
CA GLU A 426 10.64 6.98 -10.20
C GLU A 426 11.56 7.76 -9.26
N ILE A 427 11.13 8.95 -8.84
CA ILE A 427 11.89 9.83 -7.94
C ILE A 427 11.47 9.65 -6.48
N PHE A 428 10.18 9.41 -6.26
CA PHE A 428 9.53 9.25 -4.96
C PHE A 428 9.69 10.49 -4.04
N GLY A 429 9.48 11.67 -4.62
CA GLY A 429 9.65 12.95 -3.96
C GLY A 429 8.81 14.06 -4.60
N PRO A 430 8.86 15.29 -4.05
CA PRO A 430 8.00 16.40 -4.49
C PRO A 430 8.51 17.05 -5.79
N VAL A 431 8.59 16.24 -6.85
CA VAL A 431 9.10 16.66 -8.17
C VAL A 431 8.08 16.27 -9.24
N LEU A 432 7.51 17.28 -9.91
CA LEU A 432 6.64 17.12 -11.06
C LEU A 432 7.38 17.56 -12.32
N THR A 433 7.45 16.71 -13.34
CA THR A 433 8.00 17.05 -14.65
C THR A 433 6.88 17.25 -15.66
N ILE A 434 6.91 18.36 -16.39
CA ILE A 434 5.90 18.75 -17.38
C ILE A 434 6.53 18.71 -18.76
N TYR A 435 5.86 18.06 -19.70
CA TYR A 435 6.14 18.11 -21.12
C TYR A 435 4.99 18.81 -21.85
N LEU A 436 5.29 19.84 -22.60
CA LEU A 436 4.33 20.55 -23.46
C LEU A 436 4.29 19.89 -24.82
N TYR A 437 3.12 19.54 -25.31
CA TYR A 437 2.97 18.81 -26.55
C TYR A 437 2.13 19.56 -27.61
N ASN A 438 2.51 19.34 -28.88
CA ASN A 438 1.76 19.76 -30.07
C ASN A 438 1.39 18.56 -30.95
N GLU A 439 1.71 17.35 -30.51
CA GLU A 439 1.39 16.11 -31.18
C GLU A 439 -0.13 15.88 -31.23
N SER A 440 -0.56 15.02 -32.15
CA SER A 440 -1.94 14.56 -32.15
C SER A 440 -2.28 13.83 -30.85
N TRP A 441 -3.57 13.77 -30.51
CA TRP A 441 -4.03 13.04 -29.32
C TRP A 441 -3.59 11.58 -29.30
N ASP A 442 -3.61 10.92 -30.46
CA ASP A 442 -3.19 9.52 -30.57
C ASP A 442 -1.67 9.38 -30.39
N ASP A 443 -0.88 10.31 -30.95
CA ASP A 443 0.60 10.27 -30.83
C ASP A 443 1.04 10.54 -29.38
N ILE A 444 0.42 11.51 -28.69
CA ILE A 444 0.78 11.77 -27.29
C ILE A 444 0.35 10.62 -26.38
N CYS A 445 -0.77 9.96 -26.61
CA CYS A 445 -1.13 8.75 -25.88
C CYS A 445 -0.07 7.64 -26.08
N ALA A 446 0.43 7.46 -27.30
CA ALA A 446 1.49 6.48 -27.57
C ALA A 446 2.79 6.82 -26.83
N ILE A 447 3.17 8.10 -26.78
CA ILE A 447 4.33 8.57 -26.00
C ILE A 447 4.13 8.26 -24.50
N VAL A 448 2.97 8.61 -23.93
CA VAL A 448 2.65 8.35 -22.52
C VAL A 448 2.77 6.87 -22.16
N ASP A 449 2.32 5.97 -23.05
CA ASP A 449 2.34 4.51 -22.81
C ASP A 449 3.76 3.95 -22.71
N VAL A 450 4.70 4.49 -23.48
CA VAL A 450 6.06 3.92 -23.59
C VAL A 450 7.12 4.66 -22.78
N THR A 451 6.81 5.86 -22.26
CA THR A 451 7.80 6.70 -21.55
C THR A 451 8.39 6.02 -20.32
N SER A 452 7.65 5.17 -19.63
CA SER A 452 8.11 4.54 -18.39
C SER A 452 7.74 3.07 -18.34
N PRO A 453 8.54 2.22 -17.67
CA PRO A 453 8.22 0.80 -17.49
C PRO A 453 7.12 0.54 -16.48
N TYR A 454 6.66 1.56 -15.74
CA TYR A 454 5.63 1.46 -14.71
C TYR A 454 4.22 1.57 -15.29
N SER A 455 3.26 0.99 -14.58
CA SER A 455 1.84 1.01 -14.96
C SER A 455 0.95 0.90 -13.70
N LEU A 456 1.11 1.86 -12.77
CA LEU A 456 0.36 1.86 -11.52
C LEU A 456 -0.91 2.71 -11.65
N THR A 457 -0.75 4.03 -11.78
CA THR A 457 -1.89 4.92 -11.92
C THR A 457 -1.71 5.93 -13.08
N GLY A 458 -2.81 6.51 -13.54
CA GLY A 458 -2.80 7.54 -14.55
C GLY A 458 -4.13 8.28 -14.64
N ALA A 459 -4.08 9.52 -15.12
CA ALA A 459 -5.26 10.36 -15.27
C ALA A 459 -5.34 11.03 -16.63
N ILE A 460 -6.57 11.14 -17.16
CA ILE A 460 -6.89 11.99 -18.31
C ILE A 460 -7.76 13.16 -17.84
N PHE A 461 -7.40 14.38 -18.25
CA PHE A 461 -8.20 15.57 -18.10
C PHE A 461 -8.79 15.98 -19.45
N ALA A 462 -10.09 15.86 -19.64
CA ALA A 462 -10.79 16.22 -20.86
C ALA A 462 -12.30 16.42 -20.61
N LYS A 463 -12.90 17.40 -21.28
CA LYS A 463 -14.36 17.55 -21.41
C LYS A 463 -14.89 16.84 -22.67
N ASP A 464 -14.04 16.64 -23.68
CA ASP A 464 -14.40 15.90 -24.89
C ASP A 464 -14.46 14.40 -24.60
N LYS A 465 -15.67 13.86 -24.68
CA LYS A 465 -15.92 12.44 -24.45
C LYS A 465 -15.19 11.51 -25.44
N LYS A 466 -14.99 11.94 -26.69
CA LYS A 466 -14.27 11.14 -27.68
C LYS A 466 -12.79 11.01 -27.32
N ALA A 467 -12.19 12.10 -26.84
CA ALA A 467 -10.81 12.09 -26.34
C ALA A 467 -10.69 11.17 -25.11
N VAL A 468 -11.65 11.21 -24.16
CA VAL A 468 -11.67 10.30 -23.02
C VAL A 468 -11.78 8.84 -23.47
N ASP A 469 -12.73 8.52 -24.37
CA ASP A 469 -12.97 7.13 -24.79
C ASP A 469 -11.78 6.57 -25.60
N SER A 470 -11.17 7.36 -26.51
CA SER A 470 -9.98 6.94 -27.25
C SER A 470 -8.76 6.82 -26.34
N GLY A 471 -8.51 7.78 -25.46
CA GLY A 471 -7.41 7.75 -24.50
C GLY A 471 -7.49 6.56 -23.55
N LYS A 472 -8.66 6.26 -22.96
CA LYS A 472 -8.89 5.04 -22.17
C LYS A 472 -8.53 3.77 -22.93
N LYS A 473 -8.86 3.71 -24.22
CA LYS A 473 -8.56 2.54 -25.05
C LYS A 473 -7.05 2.41 -25.31
N MET A 474 -6.41 3.52 -25.69
CA MET A 474 -4.98 3.55 -26.04
C MET A 474 -4.10 3.29 -24.83
N LEU A 475 -4.48 3.83 -23.65
CA LEU A 475 -3.73 3.72 -22.40
C LEU A 475 -4.21 2.57 -21.49
N SER A 476 -4.92 1.59 -22.06
CA SER A 476 -5.50 0.46 -21.28
C SER A 476 -4.47 -0.38 -20.54
N GLN A 477 -3.20 -0.38 -20.96
CA GLN A 477 -2.11 -1.08 -20.31
C GLN A 477 -1.18 -0.14 -19.52
N SER A 478 -1.44 1.18 -19.53
CA SER A 478 -0.54 2.18 -18.95
C SER A 478 -0.83 2.49 -17.48
N ALA A 479 -1.95 2.00 -16.95
CA ALA A 479 -2.33 2.20 -15.56
C ALA A 479 -3.26 1.08 -15.07
N GLY A 480 -3.01 0.57 -13.87
CA GLY A 480 -3.91 -0.35 -13.19
C GLY A 480 -5.11 0.37 -12.56
N ASN A 481 -4.92 1.59 -12.07
CA ASN A 481 -5.98 2.51 -11.64
C ASN A 481 -6.00 3.74 -12.54
N PHE A 482 -7.13 3.98 -13.21
CA PHE A 482 -7.26 5.00 -14.25
C PHE A 482 -8.35 6.02 -13.88
N TYR A 483 -7.98 7.30 -13.87
CA TYR A 483 -8.83 8.39 -13.40
C TYR A 483 -9.22 9.33 -14.54
N ILE A 484 -10.42 9.87 -14.49
CA ILE A 484 -10.91 10.86 -15.44
C ILE A 484 -11.29 12.14 -14.69
N ASN A 485 -10.64 13.25 -15.05
CA ASN A 485 -10.81 14.55 -14.42
C ASN A 485 -10.59 14.55 -12.88
N ASP A 486 -9.68 13.68 -12.44
CA ASP A 486 -9.22 13.63 -11.06
C ASP A 486 -7.71 13.34 -11.01
N LYS A 487 -7.06 13.63 -9.88
CA LYS A 487 -5.65 13.29 -9.67
C LYS A 487 -5.44 11.77 -9.71
N PRO A 488 -4.27 11.26 -10.13
CA PRO A 488 -4.03 9.82 -10.25
C PRO A 488 -3.77 9.10 -8.92
N SER A 489 -4.15 9.68 -7.78
CA SER A 489 -3.90 9.13 -6.45
C SER A 489 -5.12 9.25 -5.54
N GLY A 490 -5.11 8.52 -4.40
CA GLY A 490 -6.17 8.56 -3.41
C GLY A 490 -7.27 7.54 -3.69
N ALA A 491 -6.91 6.33 -4.12
CA ALA A 491 -7.83 5.20 -4.20
C ALA A 491 -8.43 4.90 -2.82
N VAL A 492 -9.72 4.58 -2.78
CA VAL A 492 -10.48 4.28 -1.57
C VAL A 492 -10.88 2.81 -1.59
N VAL A 493 -10.63 2.10 -0.49
CA VAL A 493 -10.98 0.68 -0.34
C VAL A 493 -12.48 0.49 -0.55
N GLY A 494 -12.86 -0.53 -1.31
CA GLY A 494 -14.26 -0.79 -1.68
C GLY A 494 -14.78 0.05 -2.85
N GLN A 495 -14.04 1.10 -3.29
CA GLN A 495 -14.41 1.94 -4.43
C GLN A 495 -13.46 1.76 -5.62
N GLN A 496 -12.15 1.83 -5.40
CA GLN A 496 -11.12 1.63 -6.43
C GLN A 496 -10.12 0.57 -5.96
N PRO A 497 -10.33 -0.72 -6.23
CA PRO A 497 -9.34 -1.76 -5.93
C PRO A 497 -7.98 -1.39 -6.53
N PHE A 498 -6.94 -1.40 -5.67
CA PHE A 498 -5.66 -0.81 -6.01
C PHE A 498 -4.65 -1.85 -6.49
N GLY A 499 -3.92 -1.51 -7.55
CA GLY A 499 -2.83 -2.31 -8.06
C GLY A 499 -2.47 -1.97 -9.50
N GLY A 500 -1.19 -2.19 -9.84
CA GLY A 500 -0.62 -1.94 -11.15
C GLY A 500 0.04 -3.15 -11.78
N SER A 501 0.27 -3.05 -13.09
CA SER A 501 0.95 -4.07 -13.89
C SER A 501 2.35 -3.60 -14.34
N ARG A 502 2.98 -4.29 -15.28
CA ARG A 502 4.36 -4.05 -15.73
C ARG A 502 5.32 -4.04 -14.53
N ALA A 503 6.18 -3.03 -14.40
CA ALA A 503 7.12 -2.91 -13.29
C ALA A 503 6.46 -2.47 -11.97
N SER A 504 5.17 -2.15 -11.95
CA SER A 504 4.46 -1.68 -10.76
C SER A 504 3.85 -2.78 -9.89
N GLY A 505 3.95 -4.04 -10.28
CA GLY A 505 3.51 -5.12 -9.42
C GLY A 505 2.73 -6.22 -10.11
N THR A 506 2.07 -7.06 -9.32
CA THR A 506 1.34 -8.24 -9.77
C THR A 506 -0.16 -7.98 -10.03
N ASN A 507 -0.61 -6.75 -9.77
CA ASN A 507 -1.97 -6.29 -10.02
C ASN A 507 -3.07 -7.13 -9.35
N ASP A 508 -2.83 -7.60 -8.14
CA ASP A 508 -3.77 -8.45 -7.38
C ASP A 508 -4.89 -7.67 -6.69
N LYS A 509 -5.01 -6.37 -6.94
CA LYS A 509 -6.12 -5.51 -6.53
C LYS A 509 -6.40 -5.53 -5.03
N ALA A 510 -5.49 -4.93 -4.24
CA ALA A 510 -5.70 -4.71 -2.81
C ALA A 510 -7.04 -4.00 -2.54
N GLY A 511 -7.73 -4.36 -1.46
CA GLY A 511 -9.08 -3.87 -1.18
C GLY A 511 -10.16 -4.47 -2.08
N SER A 512 -9.98 -5.71 -2.51
CA SER A 512 -10.97 -6.49 -3.26
C SER A 512 -10.86 -7.99 -2.96
N PRO A 513 -11.88 -8.80 -3.35
CA PRO A 513 -11.81 -10.26 -3.24
C PRO A 513 -10.61 -10.87 -3.97
N LEU A 514 -10.13 -10.22 -5.06
CA LEU A 514 -9.02 -10.74 -5.87
C LEU A 514 -7.73 -10.87 -5.06
N ASN A 515 -7.43 -9.92 -4.20
CA ASN A 515 -6.27 -10.01 -3.31
C ASN A 515 -6.42 -11.18 -2.32
N LEU A 516 -7.59 -11.35 -1.70
CA LEU A 516 -7.83 -12.38 -0.72
C LEU A 516 -7.78 -13.80 -1.31
N TYR A 517 -8.17 -13.98 -2.58
CA TYR A 517 -8.01 -15.26 -3.28
C TYR A 517 -6.55 -15.74 -3.37
N ARG A 518 -5.59 -14.83 -3.27
CA ARG A 518 -4.16 -15.20 -3.23
C ARG A 518 -3.79 -15.96 -1.96
N TRP A 519 -4.55 -15.80 -0.90
CA TRP A 519 -4.25 -16.30 0.43
C TRP A 519 -5.03 -17.56 0.80
N VAL A 520 -5.63 -18.25 -0.18
CA VAL A 520 -6.34 -19.51 0.03
C VAL A 520 -5.88 -20.60 -0.94
N SER A 521 -5.92 -21.85 -0.45
CA SER A 521 -5.72 -23.07 -1.24
C SER A 521 -7.03 -23.84 -1.33
N LEU A 522 -7.63 -23.85 -2.52
CA LEU A 522 -8.93 -24.48 -2.74
C LEU A 522 -8.83 -26.00 -2.71
N ARG A 523 -9.78 -26.65 -2.01
CA ARG A 523 -10.03 -28.08 -2.11
C ARG A 523 -11.46 -28.31 -2.58
N THR A 524 -11.59 -29.02 -3.69
CA THR A 524 -12.90 -29.48 -4.17
C THR A 524 -13.24 -30.82 -3.51
N VAL A 525 -14.41 -30.89 -2.91
CA VAL A 525 -14.93 -32.13 -2.30
C VAL A 525 -16.14 -32.59 -3.09
N LYS A 526 -16.15 -33.88 -3.45
CA LYS A 526 -17.30 -34.55 -4.00
C LYS A 526 -17.69 -35.68 -3.05
N GLU A 527 -18.86 -35.59 -2.46
CA GLU A 527 -19.45 -36.65 -1.64
C GLU A 527 -20.53 -37.35 -2.44
N THR A 528 -20.44 -38.69 -2.56
CA THR A 528 -21.43 -39.51 -3.24
C THR A 528 -22.16 -40.37 -2.20
N PHE A 529 -23.48 -40.15 -2.04
CA PHE A 529 -24.27 -40.81 -1.00
C PHE A 529 -24.61 -42.27 -1.35
N ASP A 530 -24.67 -42.62 -2.67
CA ASP A 530 -24.88 -43.95 -3.15
C ASP A 530 -23.79 -44.34 -4.19
N PRO A 531 -22.58 -44.74 -3.73
CA PRO A 531 -21.47 -45.02 -4.61
C PRO A 531 -21.67 -46.31 -5.41
N PRO A 532 -21.24 -46.36 -6.68
CA PRO A 532 -21.32 -47.57 -7.49
C PRO A 532 -20.56 -48.73 -6.85
N THR A 533 -21.19 -49.89 -6.82
CA THR A 533 -20.59 -51.14 -6.30
C THR A 533 -20.14 -52.12 -7.40
N ASP A 534 -20.40 -51.78 -8.67
CA ASP A 534 -19.94 -52.52 -9.85
C ASP A 534 -19.11 -51.55 -10.73
N TYR A 535 -17.97 -52.04 -11.26
CA TYR A 535 -17.09 -51.25 -12.12
C TYR A 535 -17.63 -51.07 -13.55
N ARG A 536 -18.61 -51.94 -13.94
CA ARG A 536 -19.17 -51.96 -15.29
C ARG A 536 -20.10 -50.76 -15.51
N TYR A 537 -19.94 -50.13 -16.64
CA TYR A 537 -20.83 -49.07 -17.12
C TYR A 537 -21.96 -49.70 -17.99
N PRO A 538 -23.09 -49.01 -18.17
CA PRO A 538 -24.22 -49.53 -18.96
C PRO A 538 -23.85 -50.03 -20.37
N PHE A 539 -22.88 -49.41 -21.04
CA PHE A 539 -22.43 -49.81 -22.38
C PHE A 539 -21.66 -51.13 -22.38
N MET A 540 -21.27 -51.65 -21.23
CA MET A 540 -20.55 -52.92 -21.06
C MET A 540 -21.51 -54.10 -20.82
N GLY A 541 -22.82 -53.86 -20.81
CA GLY A 541 -23.84 -54.90 -20.73
C GLY A 541 -23.82 -55.80 -21.98
N GLU A 542 -24.14 -57.09 -21.81
CA GLU A 542 -24.33 -58.01 -22.94
C GLU A 542 -25.54 -57.57 -23.78
N ASN A 543 -25.42 -57.63 -25.14
CA ASN A 543 -26.49 -57.32 -26.09
C ASN A 543 -27.62 -58.34 -25.98
#